data_11cfececfefd1338e06b6970df4b78e5
#
_entry.id   11cfececfefd1338e06b6970df4b78e5
#
_cell.length_a   1.000
_cell.length_b   1.000
_cell.length_c   1.000
_cell.angle_alpha   90.00
_cell.angle_beta   90.00
_cell.angle_gamma   90.00
#
_symmetry.space_group_name_H-M   'P 1'
#
loop_
_entity.id
_entity.type
_entity.pdbx_description
1 polymer ?
#
loop_
_entity_poly.entity_id
_entity_poly.type
_entity_poly.pdbx_seq_one_letter_code
_entity_poly.pdbx_strand_id
1 'polypeptide(L)'
;MKKKKEIIIAISAILFTLTLFIRMPQALQLILILVAYVLVGKDTVLLAVKKIERGDFLDENFLMTVATLGAILIGEYPEAVAVMLFYEIGELFQGYAINKSRKSIAAMMDIKPEYANVIRDDKTQRVEPDEVGLGEIIEIRPGERVPLDATIIKGETSLDTSALTGESVPVEAREGANILSGCININGLITAKVTKEYFDSTVNKVLDLVENAAAKKSKSERLITRFAKVYTPIVIGLAILLALLPPIISGEYNFRLWVFRALSFLVVSCPCAFVISVPLSFFSGIGAASKAGVLIKGGNYLEALAKVDTVVFDKTGTLTKGVFNVQKVVVYDKNIDENEFMFYVASAESGSNHPISKSIQKYYNKEIDNSSINSIKEISGKGIEAIINNKKVLVGNEKLVNLPKDISVTDVGTILYVEIDNVFSGYIVISDEIKEDAKRAIKELKNIGIKKNIMLTGDLEKVAKKVGEDLELDETYSNLLPQDKVSKFEEIIKNKTSKGSVIFVGDGINDAPVLARADVGIAMGAMGSDAAIEAADVVIMTDEPSKIVTAIKSSKKTMKIAMQNMALAFGIKVIALILSALGIADMWMAVFADTGVTILAVLNSFRALKVEK
;
A
#
# COMPACT_ATOMS: atom_id res chain seq x y z
N MET A 1 15.36 17.59 -23.46
CA MET A 1 15.46 16.39 -24.31
C MET A 1 14.14 16.06 -25.01
N LYS A 2 12.95 16.04 -24.36
CA LYS A 2 11.66 15.67 -24.98
C LYS A 2 11.28 16.52 -26.21
N LYS A 3 11.27 17.85 -26.13
CA LYS A 3 10.95 18.74 -27.26
C LYS A 3 11.82 18.49 -28.50
N LYS A 4 13.09 18.11 -28.32
CA LYS A 4 14.00 17.80 -29.42
C LYS A 4 13.60 16.51 -30.16
N LYS A 5 13.13 15.48 -29.41
CA LYS A 5 12.64 14.23 -30.00
C LYS A 5 11.35 14.43 -30.79
N GLU A 6 10.42 15.22 -30.26
CA GLU A 6 9.15 15.59 -30.95
C GLU A 6 9.42 16.30 -32.27
N ILE A 7 10.37 17.26 -32.30
CA ILE A 7 10.77 17.98 -33.51
C ILE A 7 11.38 17.05 -34.55
N ILE A 8 12.26 16.11 -34.14
CA ILE A 8 12.88 15.16 -35.05
C ILE A 8 11.84 14.25 -35.69
N ILE A 9 10.90 13.72 -34.91
CA ILE A 9 9.80 12.89 -35.43
C ILE A 9 8.94 13.68 -36.42
N ALA A 10 8.58 14.92 -36.09
CA ALA A 10 7.80 15.78 -36.99
C ALA A 10 8.53 16.06 -38.32
N ILE A 11 9.83 16.39 -38.27
CA ILE A 11 10.64 16.61 -39.47
C ILE A 11 10.71 15.32 -40.31
N SER A 12 10.97 14.16 -39.68
CA SER A 12 11.05 12.89 -40.39
C SER A 12 9.71 12.51 -41.03
N ALA A 13 8.59 12.77 -40.33
CA ALA A 13 7.25 12.56 -40.88
C ALA A 13 6.94 13.45 -42.06
N ILE A 14 7.34 14.76 -42.03
CA ILE A 14 7.18 15.68 -43.15
C ILE A 14 8.02 15.20 -44.33
N LEU A 15 9.29 14.88 -44.12
CA LEU A 15 10.17 14.37 -45.18
C LEU A 15 9.60 13.10 -45.81
N PHE A 16 9.12 12.15 -45.00
CA PHE A 16 8.52 10.92 -45.50
C PHE A 16 7.24 11.19 -46.30
N THR A 17 6.35 12.05 -45.82
CA THR A 17 5.11 12.43 -46.51
C THR A 17 5.40 13.12 -47.84
N LEU A 18 6.40 14.00 -47.91
CA LEU A 18 6.84 14.61 -49.15
C LEU A 18 7.27 13.57 -50.20
N THR A 19 7.98 12.51 -49.79
CA THR A 19 8.40 11.43 -50.70
C THR A 19 7.25 10.59 -51.25
N LEU A 20 6.10 10.52 -50.55
CA LEU A 20 4.93 9.79 -51.00
C LEU A 20 4.06 10.59 -51.99
N PHE A 21 3.92 11.89 -51.80
CA PHE A 21 2.98 12.71 -52.55
C PHE A 21 3.59 13.54 -53.66
N ILE A 22 4.89 13.84 -53.61
CA ILE A 22 5.57 14.64 -54.62
C ILE A 22 6.36 13.73 -55.56
N ARG A 23 6.07 13.82 -56.86
CA ARG A 23 6.88 13.16 -57.92
C ARG A 23 8.25 13.80 -58.04
N MET A 24 9.28 13.04 -57.76
CA MET A 24 10.68 13.48 -57.81
C MET A 24 11.57 12.38 -58.40
N PRO A 25 12.79 12.71 -58.84
CA PRO A 25 13.74 11.71 -59.35
C PRO A 25 13.99 10.62 -58.30
N GLN A 26 14.05 9.34 -58.73
CA GLN A 26 14.22 8.19 -57.85
C GLN A 26 15.41 8.33 -56.88
N ALA A 27 16.54 8.87 -57.36
CA ALA A 27 17.71 9.08 -56.52
C ALA A 27 17.46 10.06 -55.37
N LEU A 28 16.73 11.17 -55.63
CA LEU A 28 16.39 12.15 -54.62
C LEU A 28 15.38 11.58 -53.63
N GLN A 29 14.38 10.84 -54.12
CA GLN A 29 13.40 10.14 -53.25
C GLN A 29 14.09 9.18 -52.30
N LEU A 30 15.02 8.36 -52.79
CA LEU A 30 15.78 7.40 -51.97
C LEU A 30 16.61 8.14 -50.90
N ILE A 31 17.31 9.21 -51.28
CA ILE A 31 18.10 10.01 -50.33
C ILE A 31 17.21 10.57 -49.21
N LEU A 32 16.05 11.17 -49.56
CA LEU A 32 15.15 11.74 -48.57
C LEU A 32 14.56 10.69 -47.62
N ILE A 33 14.21 9.49 -48.13
CA ILE A 33 13.74 8.36 -47.34
C ILE A 33 14.83 7.91 -46.35
N LEU A 34 16.08 7.73 -46.83
CA LEU A 34 17.19 7.33 -45.96
C LEU A 34 17.54 8.39 -44.91
N VAL A 35 17.46 9.67 -45.26
CA VAL A 35 17.63 10.77 -44.32
C VAL A 35 16.53 10.75 -43.25
N ALA A 36 15.27 10.55 -43.64
CA ALA A 36 14.15 10.43 -42.71
C ALA A 36 14.35 9.24 -41.77
N TYR A 37 14.79 8.07 -42.31
CA TYR A 37 15.10 6.87 -41.50
C TYR A 37 16.21 7.14 -40.49
N VAL A 38 17.34 7.73 -40.90
CA VAL A 38 18.48 8.03 -40.01
C VAL A 38 18.06 9.02 -38.92
N LEU A 39 17.29 10.03 -39.26
CA LEU A 39 16.80 11.01 -38.26
C LEU A 39 15.93 10.38 -37.20
N VAL A 40 14.94 9.55 -37.58
CA VAL A 40 13.99 8.96 -36.65
C VAL A 40 14.55 7.73 -35.94
N GLY A 41 15.34 6.88 -36.62
CA GLY A 41 15.81 5.58 -36.10
C GLY A 41 17.16 5.63 -35.38
N LYS A 42 17.89 6.74 -35.46
CA LYS A 42 19.25 6.84 -34.90
C LYS A 42 19.35 6.38 -33.44
N ASP A 43 18.45 6.88 -32.59
CA ASP A 43 18.51 6.59 -31.15
C ASP A 43 18.16 5.13 -30.87
N THR A 44 17.17 4.57 -31.56
CA THR A 44 16.76 3.15 -31.45
C THR A 44 17.86 2.20 -31.93
N VAL A 45 18.49 2.49 -33.06
CA VAL A 45 19.62 1.70 -33.58
C VAL A 45 20.83 1.76 -32.65
N LEU A 46 21.20 2.95 -32.16
CA LEU A 46 22.30 3.11 -31.21
C LEU A 46 22.03 2.38 -29.87
N LEU A 47 20.78 2.39 -29.39
CA LEU A 47 20.41 1.65 -28.20
C LEU A 47 20.50 0.14 -28.42
N ALA A 48 20.04 -0.36 -29.58
CA ALA A 48 20.18 -1.78 -29.95
C ALA A 48 21.66 -2.22 -29.96
N VAL A 49 22.54 -1.43 -30.59
CA VAL A 49 23.98 -1.73 -30.64
C VAL A 49 24.58 -1.77 -29.21
N LYS A 50 24.33 -0.77 -28.39
CA LYS A 50 24.81 -0.73 -27.01
C LYS A 50 24.32 -1.89 -26.15
N LYS A 51 23.09 -2.39 -26.38
CA LYS A 51 22.55 -3.54 -25.67
C LYS A 51 23.17 -4.86 -26.14
N ILE A 52 23.46 -4.97 -27.44
CA ILE A 52 24.24 -6.09 -27.98
C ILE A 52 25.60 -6.20 -27.29
N GLU A 53 26.34 -5.09 -27.17
CA GLU A 53 27.62 -5.02 -26.48
C GLU A 53 27.56 -5.49 -25.01
N ARG A 54 26.42 -5.31 -24.35
CA ARG A 54 26.17 -5.74 -22.97
C ARG A 54 25.62 -7.16 -22.85
N GLY A 55 25.42 -7.87 -23.95
CA GLY A 55 24.86 -9.22 -23.98
C GLY A 55 23.33 -9.27 -23.80
N ASP A 56 22.65 -8.15 -23.84
CA ASP A 56 21.19 -8.01 -23.67
C ASP A 56 20.52 -7.66 -25.01
N PHE A 57 20.74 -8.54 -25.99
CA PHE A 57 20.45 -8.31 -27.41
C PHE A 57 19.07 -8.78 -27.89
N LEU A 58 18.21 -9.29 -26.99
CA LEU A 58 16.89 -9.81 -27.36
C LEU A 58 15.77 -8.88 -26.87
N ASP A 59 15.91 -7.59 -27.11
CA ASP A 59 14.89 -6.59 -26.74
C ASP A 59 14.16 -6.01 -27.97
N GLU A 60 13.18 -5.13 -27.68
CA GLU A 60 12.37 -4.47 -28.69
C GLU A 60 13.16 -3.61 -29.67
N ASN A 61 14.20 -2.87 -29.19
CA ASN A 61 15.02 -2.02 -30.04
C ASN A 61 15.83 -2.88 -31.04
N PHE A 62 16.30 -4.04 -30.62
CA PHE A 62 16.97 -5.00 -31.49
C PHE A 62 16.04 -5.53 -32.58
N LEU A 63 14.83 -6.01 -32.19
CA LEU A 63 13.84 -6.53 -33.13
C LEU A 63 13.44 -5.47 -34.18
N MET A 64 13.17 -4.24 -33.73
CA MET A 64 12.83 -3.13 -34.62
C MET A 64 13.99 -2.76 -35.56
N THR A 65 15.22 -2.73 -35.04
CA THR A 65 16.41 -2.44 -35.84
C THR A 65 16.63 -3.53 -36.91
N VAL A 66 16.55 -4.79 -36.54
CA VAL A 66 16.70 -5.90 -37.50
C VAL A 66 15.61 -5.88 -38.57
N ALA A 67 14.36 -5.65 -38.18
CA ALA A 67 13.24 -5.61 -39.10
C ALA A 67 13.33 -4.46 -40.10
N THR A 68 13.65 -3.25 -39.62
CA THR A 68 13.72 -2.07 -40.50
C THR A 68 14.97 -2.04 -41.37
N LEU A 69 16.13 -2.48 -40.86
CA LEU A 69 17.33 -2.66 -41.70
C LEU A 69 17.13 -3.78 -42.72
N GLY A 70 16.48 -4.88 -42.32
CA GLY A 70 16.11 -5.95 -43.23
C GLY A 70 15.17 -5.48 -44.36
N ALA A 71 14.19 -4.63 -44.05
CA ALA A 71 13.32 -4.02 -45.05
C ALA A 71 14.11 -3.15 -46.03
N ILE A 72 15.06 -2.36 -45.55
CA ILE A 72 15.96 -1.57 -46.40
C ILE A 72 16.76 -2.48 -47.35
N LEU A 73 17.32 -3.58 -46.83
CA LEU A 73 18.12 -4.53 -47.64
C LEU A 73 17.34 -5.21 -48.74
N ILE A 74 16.05 -5.48 -48.54
CA ILE A 74 15.17 -6.05 -49.58
C ILE A 74 14.54 -5.00 -50.50
N GLY A 75 14.83 -3.70 -50.28
CA GLY A 75 14.37 -2.59 -51.09
C GLY A 75 12.99 -2.03 -50.72
N GLU A 76 12.46 -2.39 -49.53
CA GLU A 76 11.19 -1.86 -48.99
C GLU A 76 11.47 -0.62 -48.11
N TYR A 77 11.97 0.46 -48.75
CA TYR A 77 12.42 1.67 -48.07
C TYR A 77 11.28 2.44 -47.38
N PRO A 78 10.11 2.64 -48.03
CA PRO A 78 8.99 3.35 -47.40
C PRO A 78 8.49 2.64 -46.14
N GLU A 79 8.40 1.31 -46.19
CA GLU A 79 7.97 0.47 -45.06
C GLU A 79 8.92 0.60 -43.86
N ALA A 80 10.22 0.61 -44.12
CA ALA A 80 11.22 0.77 -43.06
C ALA A 80 11.07 2.09 -42.32
N VAL A 81 10.83 3.20 -43.04
CA VAL A 81 10.64 4.53 -42.45
C VAL A 81 9.29 4.60 -41.73
N ALA A 82 8.22 4.09 -42.36
CA ALA A 82 6.89 4.10 -41.76
C ALA A 82 6.87 3.35 -40.42
N VAL A 83 7.44 2.15 -40.39
CA VAL A 83 7.55 1.33 -39.16
C VAL A 83 8.33 2.05 -38.08
N MET A 84 9.49 2.63 -38.39
CA MET A 84 10.30 3.35 -37.41
C MET A 84 9.58 4.62 -36.91
N LEU A 85 8.87 5.35 -37.79
CA LEU A 85 8.07 6.51 -37.40
C LEU A 85 6.93 6.12 -36.46
N PHE A 86 6.13 5.10 -36.80
CA PHE A 86 5.04 4.64 -35.96
C PHE A 86 5.55 4.12 -34.62
N TYR A 87 6.67 3.42 -34.61
CA TYR A 87 7.33 2.96 -33.38
C TYR A 87 7.71 4.14 -32.48
N GLU A 88 8.42 5.14 -33.01
CA GLU A 88 8.87 6.31 -32.25
C GLU A 88 7.70 7.19 -31.77
N ILE A 89 6.65 7.31 -32.58
CA ILE A 89 5.39 7.98 -32.18
C ILE A 89 4.75 7.19 -31.02
N GLY A 90 4.68 5.86 -31.14
CA GLY A 90 4.16 4.97 -30.10
C GLY A 90 4.91 5.13 -28.79
N GLU A 91 6.25 5.08 -28.82
CA GLU A 91 7.12 5.31 -27.67
C GLU A 91 6.91 6.69 -27.01
N LEU A 92 6.70 7.72 -27.83
CA LEU A 92 6.45 9.08 -27.34
C LEU A 92 5.10 9.16 -26.59
N PHE A 93 4.02 8.62 -27.17
CA PHE A 93 2.70 8.56 -26.54
C PHE A 93 2.71 7.73 -25.25
N GLN A 94 3.38 6.58 -25.29
CA GLN A 94 3.57 5.69 -24.16
C GLN A 94 4.32 6.38 -23.01
N GLY A 95 5.44 7.03 -23.32
CA GLY A 95 6.20 7.81 -22.34
C GLY A 95 5.40 8.98 -21.76
N TYR A 96 4.53 9.62 -22.58
CA TYR A 96 3.62 10.67 -22.11
C TYR A 96 2.56 10.09 -21.15
N ALA A 97 1.93 8.98 -21.53
CA ALA A 97 0.89 8.33 -20.71
C ALA A 97 1.43 7.85 -19.37
N ILE A 98 2.62 7.20 -19.34
CA ILE A 98 3.29 6.77 -18.12
C ILE A 98 3.63 7.96 -17.22
N ASN A 99 4.22 9.03 -17.78
CA ASN A 99 4.57 10.21 -17.00
C ASN A 99 3.34 10.96 -16.48
N LYS A 100 2.26 11.03 -17.28
CA LYS A 100 0.99 11.61 -16.85
C LYS A 100 0.37 10.78 -15.72
N SER A 101 0.43 9.45 -15.83
CA SER A 101 -0.03 8.55 -14.77
C SER A 101 0.75 8.74 -13.48
N ARG A 102 2.09 8.74 -13.54
CA ARG A 102 2.94 8.99 -12.37
C ARG A 102 2.67 10.36 -11.74
N LYS A 103 2.55 11.41 -12.56
CA LYS A 103 2.18 12.74 -12.06
C LYS A 103 0.78 12.80 -11.48
N SER A 104 -0.20 12.10 -12.07
CA SER A 104 -1.57 12.04 -11.52
C SER A 104 -1.62 11.30 -10.18
N ILE A 105 -0.81 10.26 -10.01
CA ILE A 105 -0.70 9.55 -8.73
C ILE A 105 -0.01 10.42 -7.69
N ALA A 106 1.09 11.09 -8.03
CA ALA A 106 1.74 12.06 -7.16
C ALA A 106 0.84 13.25 -6.82
N ALA A 107 0.06 13.75 -7.79
CA ALA A 107 -0.91 14.83 -7.58
C ALA A 107 -2.18 14.37 -6.83
N MET A 108 -2.56 13.08 -6.91
CA MET A 108 -3.61 12.51 -6.06
C MET A 108 -3.17 12.44 -4.59
N MET A 109 -1.87 12.40 -4.35
CA MET A 109 -1.22 12.53 -3.05
C MET A 109 -0.68 13.96 -2.89
N ASP A 110 -1.49 14.97 -3.18
CA ASP A 110 -1.15 16.38 -2.93
C ASP A 110 -1.11 16.64 -1.42
N ILE A 111 -0.15 15.97 -0.77
CA ILE A 111 0.10 16.07 0.68
C ILE A 111 1.38 16.84 0.98
N LYS A 112 2.22 17.09 -0.04
CA LYS A 112 3.50 17.76 0.16
C LYS A 112 3.29 19.24 0.49
N PRO A 113 3.76 19.73 1.64
CA PRO A 113 3.75 21.15 1.97
C PRO A 113 4.76 21.89 1.08
N GLU A 114 4.36 23.08 0.61
CA GLU A 114 5.22 23.91 -0.25
C GLU A 114 6.19 24.78 0.55
N TYR A 115 5.84 25.13 1.78
CA TYR A 115 6.61 26.01 2.66
C TYR A 115 6.27 25.78 4.14
N ALA A 116 7.12 26.32 5.01
CA ALA A 116 6.91 26.44 6.44
C ALA A 116 7.05 27.89 6.88
N ASN A 117 6.20 28.37 7.79
CA ASN A 117 6.38 29.67 8.44
C ASN A 117 7.07 29.42 9.79
N VAL A 118 8.37 29.70 9.87
CA VAL A 118 9.19 29.51 11.08
C VAL A 118 9.30 30.81 11.84
N ILE A 119 9.21 30.75 13.17
CA ILE A 119 9.42 31.90 14.05
C ILE A 119 10.89 31.90 14.50
N ARG A 120 11.68 32.85 14.00
CA ARG A 120 13.08 33.11 14.35
C ARG A 120 13.21 34.56 14.77
N ASP A 121 13.80 34.82 15.93
CA ASP A 121 14.00 36.19 16.47
C ASP A 121 12.70 37.02 16.50
N ASP A 122 11.61 36.44 17.00
CA ASP A 122 10.25 37.02 17.05
C ASP A 122 9.68 37.47 15.67
N LYS A 123 10.24 36.96 14.59
CA LYS A 123 9.75 37.22 13.21
C LYS A 123 9.39 35.93 12.52
N THR A 124 8.22 35.91 11.90
CA THR A 124 7.81 34.80 11.04
C THR A 124 8.53 34.91 9.68
N GLN A 125 9.28 33.86 9.33
CA GLN A 125 9.99 33.73 8.06
C GLN A 125 9.41 32.54 7.30
N ARG A 126 9.18 32.74 6.00
CA ARG A 126 8.74 31.67 5.10
C ARG A 126 9.97 31.00 4.50
N VAL A 127 10.14 29.70 4.76
CA VAL A 127 11.27 28.87 4.30
C VAL A 127 10.76 27.59 3.63
N GLU A 128 11.63 26.87 2.95
CA GLU A 128 11.30 25.51 2.50
C GLU A 128 11.24 24.54 3.71
N PRO A 129 10.37 23.51 3.70
CA PRO A 129 10.22 22.61 4.85
C PRO A 129 11.49 21.85 5.24
N ASP A 130 12.40 21.61 4.30
CA ASP A 130 13.70 20.95 4.54
C ASP A 130 14.76 21.86 5.20
N GLU A 131 14.51 23.16 5.26
CA GLU A 131 15.35 24.12 5.98
C GLU A 131 14.98 24.28 7.47
N VAL A 132 13.92 23.59 7.91
CA VAL A 132 13.41 23.69 9.30
C VAL A 132 14.04 22.60 10.16
N GLY A 133 14.69 23.02 11.24
CA GLY A 133 15.36 22.13 12.18
C GLY A 133 14.44 21.57 13.27
N LEU A 134 14.92 20.49 13.89
CA LEU A 134 14.22 19.87 15.02
C LEU A 134 14.11 20.86 16.19
N GLY A 135 12.92 20.99 16.76
CA GLY A 135 12.65 21.86 17.91
C GLY A 135 12.37 23.31 17.55
N GLU A 136 12.48 23.73 16.28
CA GLU A 136 12.06 25.05 15.84
C GLU A 136 10.54 25.22 15.98
N ILE A 137 10.12 26.48 16.08
CA ILE A 137 8.72 26.84 16.26
C ILE A 137 8.15 27.28 14.92
N ILE A 138 7.04 26.65 14.52
CA ILE A 138 6.33 26.96 13.31
C ILE A 138 4.94 27.54 13.60
N GLU A 139 4.52 28.49 12.77
CA GLU A 139 3.18 29.07 12.76
C GLU A 139 2.37 28.48 11.61
N ILE A 140 1.16 27.99 11.88
CA ILE A 140 0.30 27.37 10.87
C ILE A 140 -1.05 28.06 10.90
N ARG A 141 -1.40 28.72 9.80
CA ARG A 141 -2.61 29.53 9.64
C ARG A 141 -3.78 28.68 9.12
N PRO A 142 -5.03 29.12 9.33
CA PRO A 142 -6.18 28.50 8.68
C PRO A 142 -6.00 28.40 7.17
N GLY A 143 -6.29 27.21 6.61
CA GLY A 143 -6.10 26.87 5.20
C GLY A 143 -4.69 26.40 4.82
N GLU A 144 -3.71 26.54 5.70
CA GLU A 144 -2.34 26.08 5.43
C GLU A 144 -2.17 24.58 5.77
N ARG A 145 -1.23 23.95 5.07
CA ARG A 145 -0.78 22.58 5.38
C ARG A 145 0.22 22.62 6.55
N VAL A 146 0.11 21.63 7.42
CA VAL A 146 1.13 21.35 8.45
C VAL A 146 2.41 20.94 7.73
N PRO A 147 3.51 21.73 7.86
CA PRO A 147 4.71 21.48 7.06
C PRO A 147 5.56 20.30 7.56
N LEU A 148 5.60 20.10 8.87
CA LEU A 148 6.38 19.04 9.55
C LEU A 148 5.58 18.46 10.70
N ASP A 149 5.95 17.25 11.12
CA ASP A 149 5.39 16.66 12.33
C ASP A 149 5.79 17.52 13.54
N ALA A 150 4.80 17.93 14.35
CA ALA A 150 5.00 18.89 15.41
C ALA A 150 4.03 18.67 16.58
N THR A 151 4.32 19.29 17.74
CA THR A 151 3.41 19.34 18.89
C THR A 151 2.90 20.77 19.07
N ILE A 152 1.59 20.97 19.21
CA ILE A 152 0.98 22.28 19.42
C ILE A 152 1.43 22.82 20.79
N ILE A 153 2.02 24.02 20.79
CA ILE A 153 2.42 24.74 22.01
C ILE A 153 1.47 25.88 22.35
N LYS A 154 0.68 26.34 21.36
CA LYS A 154 -0.31 27.40 21.57
C LYS A 154 -1.41 27.35 20.51
N GLY A 155 -2.65 27.50 20.94
CA GLY A 155 -3.82 27.55 20.09
C GLY A 155 -4.57 26.22 20.00
N GLU A 156 -5.75 26.27 19.38
CA GLU A 156 -6.59 25.09 19.09
C GLU A 156 -7.15 25.19 17.67
N THR A 157 -7.36 24.05 17.06
CA THR A 157 -7.90 23.97 15.69
C THR A 157 -8.54 22.62 15.41
N SER A 158 -9.25 22.54 14.26
CA SER A 158 -9.61 21.28 13.63
C SER A 158 -8.69 21.03 12.44
N LEU A 159 -8.22 19.81 12.29
CA LEU A 159 -7.32 19.38 11.21
C LEU A 159 -8.06 18.47 10.24
N ASP A 160 -7.99 18.77 8.95
CA ASP A 160 -8.37 17.84 7.90
C ASP A 160 -7.22 16.86 7.63
N THR A 161 -7.44 15.62 8.01
CA THR A 161 -6.47 14.53 7.84
C THR A 161 -6.75 13.68 6.61
N SER A 162 -7.78 14.02 5.82
CA SER A 162 -8.32 13.19 4.72
C SER A 162 -7.28 12.81 3.66
N ALA A 163 -6.29 13.68 3.44
CA ALA A 163 -5.22 13.42 2.48
C ALA A 163 -4.26 12.29 2.92
N LEU A 164 -4.13 12.05 4.24
CA LEU A 164 -3.31 10.98 4.81
C LEU A 164 -4.14 9.73 5.14
N THR A 165 -5.29 9.92 5.79
CA THR A 165 -6.11 8.83 6.35
C THR A 165 -7.23 8.38 5.42
N GLY A 166 -7.64 9.22 4.49
CA GLY A 166 -8.84 9.02 3.68
C GLY A 166 -10.16 9.29 4.44
N GLU A 167 -10.08 9.79 5.68
CA GLU A 167 -11.24 10.16 6.49
C GLU A 167 -11.66 11.60 6.24
N SER A 168 -12.96 11.85 6.08
CA SER A 168 -13.48 13.19 5.82
C SER A 168 -13.87 13.97 7.08
N VAL A 169 -13.79 13.34 8.26
CA VAL A 169 -14.14 13.98 9.53
C VAL A 169 -12.90 14.69 10.08
N PRO A 170 -12.98 16.02 10.33
CA PRO A 170 -11.87 16.75 10.92
C PRO A 170 -11.57 16.28 12.36
N VAL A 171 -10.29 16.30 12.72
CA VAL A 171 -9.81 15.94 14.06
C VAL A 171 -9.52 17.20 14.86
N GLU A 172 -10.11 17.33 16.05
CA GLU A 172 -9.79 18.43 16.97
C GLU A 172 -8.39 18.28 17.55
N ALA A 173 -7.61 19.37 17.54
CA ALA A 173 -6.28 19.44 18.08
C ALA A 173 -6.11 20.68 18.98
N ARG A 174 -5.57 20.46 20.17
CA ARG A 174 -5.38 21.48 21.22
C ARG A 174 -3.93 21.49 21.69
N GLU A 175 -3.58 22.39 22.58
CA GLU A 175 -2.24 22.46 23.19
C GLU A 175 -1.81 21.09 23.75
N GLY A 176 -0.59 20.67 23.43
CA GLY A 176 -0.03 19.36 23.74
C GLY A 176 -0.36 18.25 22.74
N ALA A 177 -1.24 18.50 21.75
CA ALA A 177 -1.57 17.52 20.72
C ALA A 177 -0.44 17.42 19.68
N ASN A 178 -0.12 16.19 19.27
CA ASN A 178 0.76 15.93 18.15
C ASN A 178 0.00 16.08 16.83
N ILE A 179 0.58 16.84 15.91
CA ILE A 179 0.04 17.08 14.57
C ILE A 179 1.01 16.53 13.52
N LEU A 180 0.46 15.97 12.47
CA LEU A 180 1.24 15.33 11.41
C LEU A 180 1.36 16.23 10.18
N SER A 181 2.54 16.19 9.56
CA SER A 181 2.77 16.87 8.29
C SER A 181 1.76 16.41 7.23
N GLY A 182 1.33 17.35 6.37
CA GLY A 182 0.36 17.09 5.30
C GLY A 182 -1.11 17.27 5.66
N CYS A 183 -1.48 17.31 6.96
CA CYS A 183 -2.82 17.71 7.39
C CYS A 183 -3.09 19.18 7.04
N ILE A 184 -4.34 19.56 6.80
CA ILE A 184 -4.72 20.95 6.55
C ILE A 184 -5.33 21.54 7.82
N ASN A 185 -4.80 22.68 8.26
CA ASN A 185 -5.37 23.46 9.34
C ASN A 185 -6.66 24.15 8.88
N ILE A 186 -7.80 23.89 9.54
CA ILE A 186 -9.10 24.40 9.07
C ILE A 186 -9.41 25.80 9.61
N ASN A 187 -9.37 26.01 10.92
CA ASN A 187 -10.01 27.17 11.53
C ASN A 187 -9.15 27.98 12.53
N GLY A 188 -8.22 27.40 13.23
CA GLY A 188 -7.43 28.07 14.26
C GLY A 188 -6.03 28.49 13.82
N LEU A 189 -5.49 29.60 14.33
CA LEU A 189 -4.06 29.89 14.26
C LEU A 189 -3.35 29.07 15.33
N ILE A 190 -2.46 28.19 14.94
CA ILE A 190 -1.68 27.37 15.87
C ILE A 190 -0.18 27.65 15.75
N THR A 191 0.49 27.55 16.88
CA THR A 191 1.95 27.56 16.97
C THR A 191 2.39 26.21 17.48
N ALA A 192 3.32 25.56 16.79
CA ALA A 192 3.74 24.21 17.09
C ALA A 192 5.26 24.07 17.09
N LYS A 193 5.78 23.16 17.92
CA LYS A 193 7.20 22.83 18.00
C LYS A 193 7.47 21.60 17.17
N VAL A 194 8.41 21.69 16.23
CA VAL A 194 8.80 20.61 15.32
C VAL A 194 9.41 19.43 16.10
N THR A 195 8.89 18.23 15.83
CA THR A 195 9.29 16.99 16.51
C THR A 195 10.08 16.03 15.62
N LYS A 196 10.00 16.19 14.29
CA LYS A 196 10.77 15.40 13.33
C LYS A 196 11.31 16.29 12.21
N GLU A 197 12.51 15.97 11.72
CA GLU A 197 13.07 16.60 10.53
C GLU A 197 12.27 16.26 9.27
N TYR A 198 12.44 17.04 8.21
CA TYR A 198 11.69 16.91 6.96
C TYR A 198 11.73 15.49 6.37
N PHE A 199 12.92 14.88 6.30
CA PHE A 199 13.07 13.54 5.73
C PHE A 199 12.43 12.43 6.58
N ASP A 200 12.28 12.67 7.88
CA ASP A 200 11.62 11.77 8.84
C ASP A 200 10.13 12.07 9.02
N SER A 201 9.62 13.14 8.40
CA SER A 201 8.22 13.56 8.50
C SER A 201 7.28 12.49 7.92
N THR A 202 6.06 12.45 8.46
CA THR A 202 5.01 11.50 8.02
C THR A 202 4.74 11.62 6.53
N VAL A 203 4.64 12.83 5.98
CA VAL A 203 4.45 13.05 4.54
C VAL A 203 5.57 12.46 3.71
N ASN A 204 6.82 12.74 4.09
CA ASN A 204 7.96 12.26 3.31
C ASN A 204 8.07 10.73 3.33
N LYS A 205 7.81 10.11 4.48
CA LYS A 205 7.74 8.63 4.60
C LYS A 205 6.63 8.04 3.74
N VAL A 206 5.44 8.63 3.74
CA VAL A 206 4.33 8.17 2.89
C VAL A 206 4.69 8.28 1.41
N LEU A 207 5.26 9.40 0.98
CA LEU A 207 5.70 9.60 -0.41
C LEU A 207 6.79 8.60 -0.81
N ASP A 208 7.81 8.41 0.02
CA ASP A 208 8.89 7.45 -0.20
C ASP A 208 8.37 6.01 -0.30
N LEU A 209 7.46 5.61 0.59
CA LEU A 209 6.83 4.29 0.54
C LEU A 209 6.07 4.05 -0.76
N VAL A 210 5.35 5.05 -1.27
CA VAL A 210 4.59 4.93 -2.53
C VAL A 210 5.52 4.92 -3.74
N GLU A 211 6.54 5.77 -3.75
CA GLU A 211 7.54 5.80 -4.83
C GLU A 211 8.35 4.49 -4.88
N ASN A 212 8.81 3.99 -3.73
CA ASN A 212 9.59 2.76 -3.62
C ASN A 212 8.75 1.48 -3.74
N ALA A 213 7.44 1.55 -3.51
CA ALA A 213 6.55 0.40 -3.72
C ALA A 213 6.62 -0.14 -5.16
N ALA A 214 6.87 0.74 -6.13
CA ALA A 214 7.06 0.34 -7.53
C ALA A 214 8.35 -0.49 -7.76
N ALA A 215 9.34 -0.42 -6.87
CA ALA A 215 10.60 -1.16 -6.99
C ALA A 215 10.45 -2.64 -6.62
N LYS A 216 9.52 -2.99 -5.72
CA LYS A 216 9.24 -4.38 -5.31
C LYS A 216 8.28 -5.07 -6.28
N LYS A 217 8.84 -5.61 -7.38
CA LYS A 217 8.08 -6.28 -8.44
C LYS A 217 7.29 -7.49 -7.94
N SER A 218 6.03 -7.59 -8.37
CA SER A 218 5.17 -8.74 -8.14
C SER A 218 5.69 -10.03 -8.80
N LYS A 219 5.15 -11.20 -8.40
CA LYS A 219 5.42 -12.46 -9.10
C LYS A 219 4.97 -12.37 -10.56
N SER A 220 3.83 -11.74 -10.82
CA SER A 220 3.30 -11.53 -12.16
C SER A 220 4.21 -10.67 -13.02
N GLU A 221 4.77 -9.58 -12.51
CA GLU A 221 5.74 -8.75 -13.23
C GLU A 221 7.05 -9.50 -13.52
N ARG A 222 7.53 -10.30 -12.56
CA ARG A 222 8.72 -11.16 -12.77
C ARG A 222 8.48 -12.24 -13.81
N LEU A 223 7.26 -12.82 -13.85
CA LEU A 223 6.87 -13.78 -14.88
C LEU A 223 6.84 -13.14 -16.27
N ILE A 224 6.34 -11.92 -16.41
CA ILE A 224 6.34 -11.17 -17.68
C ILE A 224 7.78 -10.94 -18.16
N THR A 225 8.67 -10.50 -17.27
CA THR A 225 10.09 -10.32 -17.61
C THR A 225 10.76 -11.64 -18.03
N ARG A 226 10.43 -12.75 -17.36
CA ARG A 226 10.94 -14.09 -17.73
C ARG A 226 10.33 -14.58 -19.04
N PHE A 227 9.03 -14.34 -19.23
CA PHE A 227 8.34 -14.68 -20.47
C PHE A 227 8.99 -13.98 -21.66
N ALA A 228 9.28 -12.68 -21.58
CA ALA A 228 9.96 -11.95 -22.65
C ALA A 228 11.31 -12.59 -23.03
N LYS A 229 12.10 -13.03 -22.04
CA LYS A 229 13.40 -13.70 -22.28
C LYS A 229 13.28 -15.03 -23.01
N VAL A 230 12.19 -15.76 -22.87
CA VAL A 230 11.94 -17.04 -23.56
C VAL A 230 11.21 -16.82 -24.87
N TYR A 231 10.27 -15.91 -24.89
CA TYR A 231 9.41 -15.61 -26.04
C TYR A 231 10.21 -15.06 -27.22
N THR A 232 11.12 -14.11 -26.99
CA THR A 232 11.87 -13.44 -28.07
C THR A 232 12.72 -14.42 -28.89
N PRO A 233 13.53 -15.34 -28.33
CA PRO A 233 14.24 -16.35 -29.12
C PRO A 233 13.33 -17.26 -29.92
N ILE A 234 12.19 -17.67 -29.37
CA ILE A 234 11.20 -18.51 -30.07
C ILE A 234 10.66 -17.77 -31.30
N VAL A 235 10.29 -16.52 -31.14
CA VAL A 235 9.78 -15.68 -32.23
C VAL A 235 10.81 -15.47 -33.32
N ILE A 236 12.08 -15.22 -32.97
CA ILE A 236 13.17 -15.11 -33.95
C ILE A 236 13.32 -16.43 -34.72
N GLY A 237 13.30 -17.57 -34.02
CA GLY A 237 13.35 -18.88 -34.66
C GLY A 237 12.20 -19.12 -35.63
N LEU A 238 10.98 -18.76 -35.24
CA LEU A 238 9.79 -18.86 -36.11
C LEU A 238 9.87 -17.90 -37.30
N ALA A 239 10.40 -16.70 -37.13
CA ALA A 239 10.61 -15.76 -38.23
C ALA A 239 11.63 -16.30 -39.26
N ILE A 240 12.73 -16.89 -38.80
CA ILE A 240 13.72 -17.55 -39.68
C ILE A 240 13.08 -18.72 -40.43
N LEU A 241 12.29 -19.56 -39.75
CA LEU A 241 11.56 -20.64 -40.38
C LEU A 241 10.57 -20.11 -41.44
N LEU A 242 9.84 -19.02 -41.12
CA LEU A 242 8.92 -18.37 -42.05
C LEU A 242 9.63 -17.78 -43.27
N ALA A 243 10.83 -17.27 -43.11
CA ALA A 243 11.64 -16.73 -44.21
C ALA A 243 12.14 -17.83 -45.18
N LEU A 244 12.54 -19.00 -44.62
CA LEU A 244 13.28 -20.03 -45.39
C LEU A 244 12.39 -21.20 -45.82
N LEU A 245 11.49 -21.70 -44.98
CA LEU A 245 10.78 -22.96 -45.20
C LEU A 245 9.72 -22.89 -46.29
N PRO A 246 8.83 -21.88 -46.35
CA PRO A 246 7.75 -21.84 -47.37
C PRO A 246 8.29 -21.69 -48.80
N PRO A 247 9.30 -20.82 -49.11
CA PRO A 247 9.80 -20.74 -50.48
C PRO A 247 10.46 -22.04 -50.97
N ILE A 248 11.04 -22.83 -50.03
CA ILE A 248 11.65 -24.14 -50.35
C ILE A 248 10.56 -25.19 -50.62
N ILE A 249 9.47 -25.23 -49.78
CA ILE A 249 8.40 -26.22 -49.89
C ILE A 249 7.51 -25.95 -51.10
N SER A 250 7.20 -24.67 -51.36
CA SER A 250 6.33 -24.29 -52.48
C SER A 250 7.00 -24.41 -53.85
N GLY A 251 8.32 -24.52 -53.90
CA GLY A 251 9.07 -24.48 -55.14
C GLY A 251 9.09 -23.10 -55.83
N GLU A 252 8.43 -22.13 -55.25
CA GLU A 252 8.46 -20.73 -55.66
C GLU A 252 9.54 -19.98 -54.86
N TYR A 253 10.73 -19.87 -55.44
CA TYR A 253 11.89 -19.22 -54.74
C TYR A 253 11.76 -17.71 -54.56
N ASN A 254 10.56 -17.22 -54.21
CA ASN A 254 10.33 -15.80 -53.92
C ASN A 254 10.76 -15.45 -52.48
N PHE A 255 12.07 -15.53 -52.21
CA PHE A 255 12.63 -15.22 -50.88
C PHE A 255 12.35 -13.78 -50.42
N ARG A 256 12.25 -12.81 -51.35
CA ARG A 256 11.94 -11.42 -51.01
C ARG A 256 10.59 -11.31 -50.26
N LEU A 257 9.55 -11.94 -50.77
CA LEU A 257 8.21 -11.93 -50.16
C LEU A 257 8.22 -12.58 -48.77
N TRP A 258 8.84 -13.74 -48.65
CA TRP A 258 8.86 -14.47 -47.39
C TRP A 258 9.74 -13.83 -46.32
N VAL A 259 10.88 -13.20 -46.71
CA VAL A 259 11.69 -12.36 -45.82
C VAL A 259 10.88 -11.14 -45.36
N PHE A 260 10.15 -10.47 -46.26
CA PHE A 260 9.27 -9.36 -45.86
C PHE A 260 8.22 -9.80 -44.85
N ARG A 261 7.55 -10.94 -45.05
CA ARG A 261 6.58 -11.50 -44.08
C ARG A 261 7.26 -11.84 -42.74
N ALA A 262 8.45 -12.39 -42.75
CA ALA A 262 9.21 -12.72 -41.56
C ALA A 262 9.62 -11.47 -40.79
N LEU A 263 10.02 -10.40 -41.48
CA LEU A 263 10.33 -9.10 -40.86
C LEU A 263 9.06 -8.46 -40.26
N SER A 264 7.92 -8.52 -40.98
CA SER A 264 6.64 -8.08 -40.44
C SER A 264 6.24 -8.86 -39.19
N PHE A 265 6.41 -10.19 -39.20
CA PHE A 265 6.19 -11.07 -38.05
C PHE A 265 7.07 -10.69 -36.85
N LEU A 266 8.34 -10.33 -37.07
CA LEU A 266 9.24 -9.86 -36.02
C LEU A 266 8.77 -8.54 -35.40
N VAL A 267 8.34 -7.58 -36.19
CA VAL A 267 7.84 -6.28 -35.73
C VAL A 267 6.62 -6.45 -34.82
N VAL A 268 5.64 -7.28 -35.22
CA VAL A 268 4.44 -7.58 -34.41
C VAL A 268 4.78 -8.23 -33.09
N SER A 269 5.90 -8.91 -33.00
CA SER A 269 6.23 -9.78 -31.86
C SER A 269 6.67 -9.03 -30.60
N CYS A 270 6.84 -7.68 -30.64
CA CYS A 270 7.22 -6.91 -29.45
C CYS A 270 6.15 -7.06 -28.33
N PRO A 271 6.50 -7.50 -27.10
CA PRO A 271 5.54 -7.61 -26.01
C PRO A 271 5.26 -6.29 -25.28
N CYS A 272 5.30 -5.13 -26.00
CA CYS A 272 5.29 -3.78 -25.42
C CYS A 272 4.08 -3.52 -24.51
N ALA A 273 2.88 -3.91 -24.93
CA ALA A 273 1.66 -3.73 -24.16
C ALA A 273 1.68 -4.46 -22.80
N PHE A 274 2.32 -5.65 -22.72
CA PHE A 274 2.46 -6.39 -21.48
C PHE A 274 3.43 -5.70 -20.51
N VAL A 275 4.60 -5.32 -21.01
CA VAL A 275 5.70 -4.77 -20.21
C VAL A 275 5.30 -3.48 -19.52
N ILE A 276 4.34 -2.74 -20.09
CA ILE A 276 3.94 -1.41 -19.61
C ILE A 276 2.64 -1.45 -18.83
N SER A 277 1.61 -2.12 -19.36
CA SER A 277 0.26 -2.02 -18.76
C SER A 277 0.17 -2.68 -17.39
N VAL A 278 0.93 -3.76 -17.16
CA VAL A 278 0.87 -4.48 -15.88
C VAL A 278 1.50 -3.67 -14.74
N PRO A 279 2.77 -3.21 -14.83
CA PRO A 279 3.33 -2.33 -13.80
C PRO A 279 2.50 -1.07 -13.58
N LEU A 280 1.94 -0.49 -14.65
CA LEU A 280 1.09 0.69 -14.55
C LEU A 280 -0.22 0.41 -13.79
N SER A 281 -0.83 -0.77 -13.99
CA SER A 281 -2.01 -1.19 -13.24
C SER A 281 -1.70 -1.34 -11.75
N PHE A 282 -0.57 -1.97 -11.41
CA PHE A 282 -0.13 -2.11 -10.02
C PHE A 282 0.15 -0.75 -9.38
N PHE A 283 0.88 0.11 -10.08
CA PHE A 283 1.18 1.45 -9.59
C PHE A 283 -0.08 2.28 -9.34
N SER A 284 -1.06 2.20 -10.28
CA SER A 284 -2.36 2.84 -10.12
C SER A 284 -3.14 2.30 -8.92
N GLY A 285 -3.11 0.98 -8.70
CA GLY A 285 -3.78 0.34 -7.57
C GLY A 285 -3.16 0.70 -6.21
N ILE A 286 -1.83 0.75 -6.13
CA ILE A 286 -1.11 1.19 -4.92
C ILE A 286 -1.44 2.65 -4.61
N GLY A 287 -1.42 3.54 -5.61
CA GLY A 287 -1.78 4.94 -5.42
C GLY A 287 -3.24 5.13 -4.98
N ALA A 288 -4.17 4.32 -5.51
CA ALA A 288 -5.56 4.33 -5.09
C ALA A 288 -5.74 3.86 -3.63
N ALA A 289 -5.05 2.79 -3.25
CA ALA A 289 -5.07 2.28 -1.87
C ALA A 289 -4.50 3.32 -0.89
N SER A 290 -3.39 3.96 -1.25
CA SER A 290 -2.78 5.03 -0.45
C SER A 290 -3.73 6.19 -0.20
N LYS A 291 -4.46 6.65 -1.22
CA LYS A 291 -5.51 7.68 -1.07
C LYS A 291 -6.65 7.27 -0.12
N ALA A 292 -6.88 5.97 0.06
CA ALA A 292 -7.85 5.44 1.01
C ALA A 292 -7.26 5.18 2.41
N GLY A 293 -6.03 5.65 2.69
CA GLY A 293 -5.35 5.45 3.97
C GLY A 293 -4.69 4.08 4.12
N VAL A 294 -4.43 3.36 3.01
CA VAL A 294 -3.78 2.04 3.01
C VAL A 294 -2.48 2.09 2.21
N LEU A 295 -1.35 2.04 2.88
CA LEU A 295 -0.03 2.06 2.25
C LEU A 295 0.45 0.63 1.96
N ILE A 296 0.58 0.28 0.70
CA ILE A 296 1.08 -1.02 0.24
C ILE A 296 2.52 -0.86 -0.24
N LYS A 297 3.48 -1.51 0.42
CA LYS A 297 4.92 -1.34 0.17
C LYS A 297 5.46 -2.07 -1.06
N GLY A 298 4.60 -2.64 -1.89
CA GLY A 298 5.06 -3.30 -3.12
C GLY A 298 3.98 -4.04 -3.91
N GLY A 299 4.23 -4.19 -5.21
CA GLY A 299 3.34 -4.94 -6.10
C GLY A 299 3.18 -6.43 -5.71
N ASN A 300 4.23 -7.03 -5.12
CA ASN A 300 4.16 -8.39 -4.59
C ASN A 300 3.15 -8.54 -3.46
N TYR A 301 3.03 -7.54 -2.58
CA TYR A 301 2.07 -7.54 -1.47
C TYR A 301 0.65 -7.29 -1.98
N LEU A 302 0.49 -6.39 -2.96
CA LEU A 302 -0.79 -6.20 -3.64
C LEU A 302 -1.28 -7.50 -4.31
N GLU A 303 -0.40 -8.23 -4.99
CA GLU A 303 -0.73 -9.53 -5.58
C GLU A 303 -1.10 -10.57 -4.52
N ALA A 304 -0.40 -10.60 -3.37
CA ALA A 304 -0.70 -11.50 -2.26
C ALA A 304 -2.05 -11.16 -1.61
N LEU A 305 -2.35 -9.87 -1.36
CA LEU A 305 -3.65 -9.40 -0.87
C LEU A 305 -4.81 -9.78 -1.79
N ALA A 306 -4.60 -9.73 -3.11
CA ALA A 306 -5.64 -10.14 -4.06
C ALA A 306 -5.99 -11.62 -3.98
N LYS A 307 -5.08 -12.46 -3.47
CA LYS A 307 -5.21 -13.91 -3.34
C LYS A 307 -5.49 -14.37 -1.92
N VAL A 308 -5.66 -13.45 -0.97
CA VAL A 308 -5.87 -13.78 0.43
C VAL A 308 -7.16 -14.58 0.63
N ASP A 309 -7.09 -15.60 1.47
CA ASP A 309 -8.22 -16.41 1.87
C ASP A 309 -8.30 -16.68 3.39
N THR A 310 -7.25 -16.31 4.12
CA THR A 310 -7.18 -16.44 5.58
C THR A 310 -6.62 -15.15 6.17
N VAL A 311 -7.34 -14.59 7.14
CA VAL A 311 -6.92 -13.40 7.90
C VAL A 311 -6.76 -13.78 9.35
N VAL A 312 -5.59 -13.50 9.89
CA VAL A 312 -5.25 -13.74 11.29
C VAL A 312 -5.06 -12.40 11.98
N PHE A 313 -5.77 -12.16 13.06
CA PHE A 313 -5.76 -10.92 13.81
C PHE A 313 -5.07 -11.09 15.16
N ASP A 314 -4.30 -10.10 15.57
CA ASP A 314 -4.13 -9.87 17.01
C ASP A 314 -5.42 -9.30 17.60
N LYS A 315 -5.61 -9.42 18.90
CA LYS A 315 -6.78 -8.85 19.59
C LYS A 315 -6.54 -7.38 19.92
N THR A 316 -5.53 -7.11 20.76
CA THR A 316 -5.34 -5.84 21.44
C THR A 316 -4.79 -4.76 20.49
N GLY A 317 -5.42 -3.59 20.42
CA GLY A 317 -5.04 -2.53 19.49
C GLY A 317 -5.37 -2.82 18.03
N THR A 318 -5.86 -4.01 17.69
CA THR A 318 -6.23 -4.43 16.34
C THR A 318 -7.74 -4.57 16.17
N LEU A 319 -8.37 -5.54 16.83
CA LEU A 319 -9.83 -5.70 16.87
C LEU A 319 -10.47 -4.91 18.01
N THR A 320 -9.66 -4.54 19.00
CA THR A 320 -10.06 -3.72 20.15
C THR A 320 -9.27 -2.41 20.16
N LYS A 321 -9.76 -1.44 20.92
CA LYS A 321 -9.15 -0.10 21.01
C LYS A 321 -7.82 -0.07 21.80
N GLY A 322 -7.47 -1.17 22.51
CA GLY A 322 -6.33 -1.20 23.43
C GLY A 322 -6.55 -0.33 24.67
N VAL A 323 -7.78 0.12 24.90
CA VAL A 323 -8.17 0.95 26.03
C VAL A 323 -9.05 0.13 26.96
N PHE A 324 -8.53 -0.08 28.15
CA PHE A 324 -9.29 -0.73 29.20
C PHE A 324 -10.38 0.21 29.74
N ASN A 325 -11.59 -0.29 29.86
CA ASN A 325 -12.70 0.43 30.46
C ASN A 325 -13.37 -0.41 31.56
N VAL A 326 -13.76 0.26 32.63
CA VAL A 326 -14.59 -0.35 33.68
C VAL A 326 -15.96 -0.65 33.09
N GLN A 327 -16.31 -1.95 33.00
CA GLN A 327 -17.59 -2.40 32.44
C GLN A 327 -18.65 -2.58 33.52
N LYS A 328 -18.22 -2.98 34.71
CA LYS A 328 -19.16 -3.30 35.80
C LYS A 328 -18.46 -3.11 37.13
N VAL A 329 -19.15 -2.54 38.07
CA VAL A 329 -18.78 -2.46 39.47
C VAL A 329 -19.82 -3.21 40.28
N VAL A 330 -19.37 -4.12 41.15
CA VAL A 330 -20.25 -4.91 42.02
C VAL A 330 -19.79 -4.75 43.45
N VAL A 331 -20.62 -4.13 44.26
CA VAL A 331 -20.36 -3.91 45.68
C VAL A 331 -21.13 -4.95 46.48
N TYR A 332 -20.42 -5.74 47.31
CA TYR A 332 -20.99 -6.75 48.17
C TYR A 332 -21.18 -6.26 49.61
N ASP A 333 -20.30 -5.38 50.10
CA ASP A 333 -20.39 -4.79 51.42
C ASP A 333 -21.56 -3.79 51.47
N LYS A 334 -22.58 -4.10 52.28
CA LYS A 334 -23.80 -3.29 52.46
C LYS A 334 -23.56 -1.96 53.22
N ASN A 335 -22.37 -1.85 53.84
CA ASN A 335 -22.02 -0.67 54.65
C ASN A 335 -21.37 0.47 53.84
N ILE A 336 -20.97 0.18 52.60
CA ILE A 336 -20.36 1.17 51.70
C ILE A 336 -21.17 1.28 50.40
N ASP A 337 -21.31 2.50 49.91
CA ASP A 337 -21.91 2.72 48.60
C ASP A 337 -20.90 2.59 47.47
N GLU A 338 -21.35 2.59 46.22
CA GLU A 338 -20.49 2.47 45.05
C GLU A 338 -19.48 3.63 44.95
N ASN A 339 -19.85 4.85 45.39
CA ASN A 339 -18.95 6.00 45.37
C ASN A 339 -17.81 5.84 46.36
N GLU A 340 -18.11 5.38 47.58
CA GLU A 340 -17.12 5.10 48.62
C GLU A 340 -16.22 3.92 48.20
N PHE A 341 -16.80 2.86 47.64
CA PHE A 341 -16.05 1.72 47.10
C PHE A 341 -15.06 2.18 46.03
N MET A 342 -15.55 2.94 45.05
CA MET A 342 -14.70 3.45 43.95
C MET A 342 -13.65 4.47 44.45
N PHE A 343 -13.93 5.23 45.51
CA PHE A 343 -12.92 6.08 46.14
C PHE A 343 -11.73 5.28 46.67
N TYR A 344 -11.98 4.19 47.41
CA TYR A 344 -10.91 3.34 47.91
C TYR A 344 -10.12 2.70 46.78
N VAL A 345 -10.80 2.19 45.75
CA VAL A 345 -10.14 1.56 44.60
C VAL A 345 -9.31 2.56 43.80
N ALA A 346 -9.89 3.71 43.44
CA ALA A 346 -9.18 4.74 42.67
C ALA A 346 -7.99 5.32 43.45
N SER A 347 -8.14 5.49 44.78
CA SER A 347 -7.04 5.95 45.66
C SER A 347 -5.92 4.89 45.75
N ALA A 348 -6.25 3.61 45.83
CA ALA A 348 -5.24 2.55 45.83
C ALA A 348 -4.46 2.51 44.49
N GLU A 349 -5.16 2.71 43.37
CA GLU A 349 -4.60 2.66 42.02
C GLU A 349 -3.96 3.99 41.57
N SER A 350 -3.99 5.06 42.41
CA SER A 350 -3.51 6.41 42.04
C SER A 350 -2.00 6.47 41.79
N GLY A 351 -1.24 5.57 42.45
CA GLY A 351 0.22 5.51 42.31
C GLY A 351 0.71 4.66 41.15
N SER A 352 -0.17 4.01 40.38
CA SER A 352 0.20 3.11 39.30
C SER A 352 -0.03 3.74 37.93
N ASN A 353 0.95 3.55 37.01
CA ASN A 353 0.83 3.93 35.60
C ASN A 353 0.21 2.85 34.72
N HIS A 354 -0.25 1.74 35.30
CA HIS A 354 -0.85 0.64 34.57
C HIS A 354 -2.12 1.10 33.82
N PRO A 355 -2.39 0.62 32.58
CA PRO A 355 -3.61 0.99 31.84
C PRO A 355 -4.92 0.72 32.59
N ILE A 356 -4.96 -0.35 33.39
CA ILE A 356 -6.09 -0.67 34.28
C ILE A 356 -6.30 0.44 35.31
N SER A 357 -5.24 0.90 35.95
CA SER A 357 -5.30 1.96 36.96
C SER A 357 -5.82 3.27 36.38
N LYS A 358 -5.36 3.64 35.17
CA LYS A 358 -5.88 4.80 34.43
C LYS A 358 -7.36 4.68 34.09
N SER A 359 -7.81 3.49 33.74
CA SER A 359 -9.22 3.19 33.48
C SER A 359 -10.10 3.43 34.72
N ILE A 360 -9.63 2.94 35.87
CA ILE A 360 -10.32 3.11 37.16
C ILE A 360 -10.39 4.59 37.55
N GLN A 361 -9.29 5.30 37.43
CA GLN A 361 -9.23 6.75 37.72
C GLN A 361 -10.19 7.55 36.81
N LYS A 362 -10.20 7.21 35.50
CA LYS A 362 -11.13 7.81 34.53
C LYS A 362 -12.59 7.53 34.86
N TYR A 363 -12.92 6.32 35.31
CA TYR A 363 -14.27 5.96 35.71
C TYR A 363 -14.72 6.70 36.97
N TYR A 364 -13.83 6.79 37.97
CA TYR A 364 -14.10 7.54 39.20
C TYR A 364 -14.32 9.02 38.98
N ASN A 365 -13.57 9.62 38.04
CA ASN A 365 -13.72 11.01 37.53
C ASN A 365 -13.89 12.09 38.62
N LYS A 366 -13.24 11.93 39.79
CA LYS A 366 -13.20 12.89 40.88
C LYS A 366 -11.76 13.07 41.33
N GLU A 367 -11.45 14.25 41.92
CA GLU A 367 -10.12 14.48 42.52
C GLU A 367 -9.91 13.53 43.70
N ILE A 368 -8.74 12.89 43.72
CA ILE A 368 -8.33 12.02 44.82
C ILE A 368 -7.55 12.89 45.83
N ASP A 369 -8.04 12.96 47.04
CA ASP A 369 -7.30 13.64 48.12
C ASP A 369 -6.11 12.79 48.54
N ASN A 370 -4.93 13.23 48.14
CA ASN A 370 -3.67 12.55 48.47
C ASN A 370 -3.40 12.53 49.98
N SER A 371 -4.03 13.38 50.77
CA SER A 371 -3.90 13.36 52.24
C SER A 371 -4.55 12.14 52.89
N SER A 372 -5.51 11.52 52.19
CA SER A 372 -6.19 10.29 52.64
C SER A 372 -5.33 9.04 52.49
N ILE A 373 -4.25 9.11 51.67
CA ILE A 373 -3.41 7.98 51.31
C ILE A 373 -2.18 7.91 52.25
N ASN A 374 -2.12 6.92 53.10
CA ASN A 374 -1.01 6.69 54.00
C ASN A 374 0.15 5.92 53.36
N SER A 375 -0.17 4.89 52.57
CA SER A 375 0.84 4.11 51.86
C SER A 375 0.22 3.35 50.68
N ILE A 376 1.00 3.14 49.61
CA ILE A 376 0.67 2.28 48.46
C ILE A 376 1.86 1.36 48.21
N LYS A 377 1.58 0.07 48.05
CA LYS A 377 2.57 -0.95 47.73
C LYS A 377 2.04 -1.84 46.60
N GLU A 378 2.71 -1.83 45.47
CA GLU A 378 2.43 -2.76 44.39
C GLU A 378 3.04 -4.13 44.66
N ILE A 379 2.24 -5.20 44.49
CA ILE A 379 2.64 -6.58 44.64
C ILE A 379 2.63 -7.23 43.25
N SER A 380 3.82 -7.43 42.70
CA SER A 380 4.01 -7.89 41.33
C SER A 380 3.19 -9.15 41.01
N GLY A 381 2.40 -9.09 39.93
CA GLY A 381 1.55 -10.18 39.46
C GLY A 381 0.34 -10.51 40.35
N LYS A 382 0.05 -9.69 41.39
CA LYS A 382 -1.10 -9.91 42.28
C LYS A 382 -2.02 -8.70 42.35
N GLY A 383 -1.49 -7.47 42.45
CA GLY A 383 -2.27 -6.24 42.59
C GLY A 383 -1.62 -5.25 43.54
N ILE A 384 -2.43 -4.44 44.20
CA ILE A 384 -2.01 -3.32 45.06
C ILE A 384 -2.54 -3.50 46.48
N GLU A 385 -1.68 -3.22 47.46
CA GLU A 385 -2.01 -3.08 48.87
C GLU A 385 -1.82 -1.61 49.24
N ALA A 386 -2.85 -0.97 49.77
CA ALA A 386 -2.80 0.43 50.18
C ALA A 386 -3.41 0.61 51.57
N ILE A 387 -2.99 1.68 52.26
CA ILE A 387 -3.62 2.13 53.49
C ILE A 387 -4.25 3.51 53.19
N ILE A 388 -5.57 3.59 53.26
CA ILE A 388 -6.35 4.76 52.89
C ILE A 388 -7.32 5.07 54.06
N ASN A 389 -7.27 6.29 54.60
CA ASN A 389 -8.04 6.64 55.78
C ASN A 389 -7.87 5.64 56.93
N ASN A 390 -6.66 5.16 57.16
CA ASN A 390 -6.28 4.12 58.15
C ASN A 390 -6.96 2.74 57.91
N LYS A 391 -7.66 2.53 56.82
CA LYS A 391 -8.18 1.22 56.39
C LYS A 391 -7.21 0.56 55.45
N LYS A 392 -7.05 -0.77 55.62
CA LYS A 392 -6.25 -1.56 54.69
C LYS A 392 -7.10 -1.91 53.44
N VAL A 393 -6.61 -1.56 52.27
CA VAL A 393 -7.31 -1.81 50.98
C VAL A 393 -6.43 -2.71 50.14
N LEU A 394 -6.98 -3.83 49.68
CA LEU A 394 -6.36 -4.72 48.71
C LEU A 394 -7.17 -4.68 47.42
N VAL A 395 -6.50 -4.42 46.31
CA VAL A 395 -7.09 -4.41 44.95
C VAL A 395 -6.25 -5.33 44.06
N GLY A 396 -6.82 -6.40 43.55
CA GLY A 396 -6.05 -7.31 42.73
C GLY A 396 -6.79 -8.60 42.34
N ASN A 397 -6.00 -9.61 41.95
CA ASN A 397 -6.54 -10.90 41.54
C ASN A 397 -6.83 -11.82 42.77
N GLU A 398 -7.38 -13.01 42.51
CA GLU A 398 -7.70 -14.03 43.54
C GLU A 398 -6.50 -14.53 44.35
N LYS A 399 -5.26 -14.22 43.93
CA LYS A 399 -4.04 -14.57 44.72
C LYS A 399 -3.72 -13.51 45.78
N LEU A 400 -4.33 -12.32 45.70
CA LEU A 400 -4.14 -11.25 46.65
C LEU A 400 -5.32 -11.11 47.60
N VAL A 401 -6.54 -11.21 47.10
CA VAL A 401 -7.79 -11.03 47.85
C VAL A 401 -8.41 -12.36 48.20
N ASN A 402 -8.80 -12.52 49.45
CA ASN A 402 -9.48 -13.76 49.93
C ASN A 402 -10.95 -13.74 49.49
N LEU A 403 -11.28 -14.58 48.53
CA LEU A 403 -12.64 -14.72 48.04
C LEU A 403 -13.50 -15.57 48.98
N PRO A 404 -14.70 -15.13 49.39
CA PRO A 404 -15.67 -15.98 50.06
C PRO A 404 -16.06 -17.18 49.18
N LYS A 405 -16.23 -18.36 49.78
CA LYS A 405 -16.51 -19.63 49.06
C LYS A 405 -17.81 -19.60 48.26
N ASP A 406 -18.72 -18.76 48.61
CA ASP A 406 -20.07 -18.63 48.03
C ASP A 406 -20.12 -17.65 46.84
N ILE A 407 -19.01 -16.97 46.54
CA ILE A 407 -18.94 -16.00 45.44
C ILE A 407 -18.32 -16.66 44.21
N SER A 408 -19.13 -16.84 43.18
CA SER A 408 -18.69 -17.27 41.87
C SER A 408 -18.88 -16.14 40.89
N VAL A 409 -17.78 -15.53 40.39
CA VAL A 409 -17.84 -14.48 39.38
C VAL A 409 -17.89 -15.11 38.00
N THR A 410 -19.01 -14.93 37.31
CA THR A 410 -19.23 -15.44 35.94
C THR A 410 -18.94 -14.39 34.88
N ASP A 411 -18.71 -13.15 35.29
CA ASP A 411 -18.43 -12.02 34.38
C ASP A 411 -17.14 -12.28 33.57
N VAL A 412 -17.13 -11.79 32.34
CA VAL A 412 -16.03 -11.98 31.40
C VAL A 412 -15.23 -10.69 31.27
N GLY A 413 -13.96 -10.74 31.64
CA GLY A 413 -13.03 -9.61 31.64
C GLY A 413 -11.87 -9.84 32.60
N THR A 414 -11.04 -8.81 32.78
CA THR A 414 -10.08 -8.75 33.89
C THR A 414 -10.86 -8.38 35.14
N ILE A 415 -10.87 -9.27 36.12
CA ILE A 415 -11.59 -9.05 37.36
C ILE A 415 -10.60 -8.60 38.41
N LEU A 416 -10.84 -7.42 38.97
CA LEU A 416 -10.15 -6.91 40.15
C LEU A 416 -11.06 -7.09 41.36
N TYR A 417 -10.63 -7.93 42.28
CA TYR A 417 -11.27 -8.12 43.55
C TYR A 417 -10.80 -7.07 44.56
N VAL A 418 -11.70 -6.66 45.43
CA VAL A 418 -11.45 -5.58 46.40
C VAL A 418 -11.80 -6.06 47.79
N GLU A 419 -10.83 -5.91 48.72
CA GLU A 419 -10.99 -6.19 50.15
C GLU A 419 -10.65 -4.89 50.89
N ILE A 420 -11.53 -4.47 51.79
CA ILE A 420 -11.35 -3.28 52.64
C ILE A 420 -11.44 -3.74 54.09
N ASP A 421 -10.40 -3.48 54.87
CA ASP A 421 -10.29 -3.82 56.29
C ASP A 421 -10.56 -5.33 56.57
N ASN A 422 -9.99 -6.20 55.76
CA ASN A 422 -10.16 -7.64 55.77
C ASN A 422 -11.60 -8.16 55.47
N VAL A 423 -12.45 -7.27 54.91
CA VAL A 423 -13.79 -7.63 54.43
C VAL A 423 -13.82 -7.60 52.92
N PHE A 424 -14.22 -8.72 52.29
CA PHE A 424 -14.44 -8.71 50.84
C PHE A 424 -15.55 -7.73 50.46
N SER A 425 -15.20 -6.65 49.81
CA SER A 425 -16.10 -5.52 49.55
C SER A 425 -16.74 -5.57 48.18
N GLY A 426 -16.12 -6.23 47.20
CA GLY A 426 -16.69 -6.33 45.86
C GLY A 426 -15.65 -6.66 44.79
N TYR A 427 -16.06 -6.44 43.53
CA TYR A 427 -15.14 -6.58 42.40
C TYR A 427 -15.49 -5.64 41.27
N ILE A 428 -14.51 -5.37 40.42
CA ILE A 428 -14.62 -4.57 39.22
C ILE A 428 -14.27 -5.44 38.02
N VAL A 429 -15.09 -5.36 36.98
CA VAL A 429 -14.84 -6.00 35.69
C VAL A 429 -14.31 -4.97 34.71
N ILE A 430 -13.14 -5.22 34.18
CA ILE A 430 -12.47 -4.35 33.22
C ILE A 430 -12.25 -5.16 31.94
N SER A 431 -12.61 -4.57 30.81
CA SER A 431 -12.36 -5.18 29.50
C SER A 431 -11.86 -4.15 28.51
N ASP A 432 -11.15 -4.63 27.51
CA ASP A 432 -10.77 -3.88 26.33
C ASP A 432 -11.98 -3.76 25.40
N GLU A 433 -12.22 -2.56 24.87
CA GLU A 433 -13.39 -2.25 24.06
C GLU A 433 -13.18 -2.68 22.61
N ILE A 434 -14.11 -3.45 22.06
CA ILE A 434 -14.13 -3.82 20.64
C ILE A 434 -14.34 -2.56 19.78
N LYS A 435 -13.58 -2.40 18.70
CA LYS A 435 -13.75 -1.29 17.76
C LYS A 435 -15.11 -1.36 17.08
N GLU A 436 -15.74 -0.21 16.89
CA GLU A 436 -17.12 -0.11 16.39
C GLU A 436 -17.30 -0.75 15.00
N ASP A 437 -16.29 -0.67 14.15
CA ASP A 437 -16.32 -1.22 12.80
C ASP A 437 -15.79 -2.66 12.70
N ALA A 438 -15.21 -3.23 13.76
CA ALA A 438 -14.58 -4.56 13.73
C ALA A 438 -15.56 -5.66 13.29
N LYS A 439 -16.76 -5.71 13.87
CA LYS A 439 -17.77 -6.70 13.48
C LYS A 439 -18.20 -6.55 12.02
N ARG A 440 -18.40 -5.31 11.57
CA ARG A 440 -18.70 -5.03 10.17
C ARG A 440 -17.56 -5.48 9.26
N ALA A 441 -16.32 -5.20 9.63
CA ALA A 441 -15.14 -5.59 8.87
C ALA A 441 -15.06 -7.12 8.69
N ILE A 442 -15.24 -7.90 9.76
CA ILE A 442 -15.23 -9.37 9.70
C ILE A 442 -16.34 -9.88 8.77
N LYS A 443 -17.56 -9.34 8.88
CA LYS A 443 -18.68 -9.72 8.00
C LYS A 443 -18.38 -9.41 6.53
N GLU A 444 -17.81 -8.23 6.25
CA GLU A 444 -17.43 -7.85 4.88
C GLU A 444 -16.28 -8.72 4.35
N LEU A 445 -15.31 -9.10 5.18
CA LEU A 445 -14.26 -10.05 4.80
C LEU A 445 -14.84 -11.38 4.34
N LYS A 446 -15.81 -11.93 5.07
CA LYS A 446 -16.53 -13.16 4.66
C LYS A 446 -17.23 -12.96 3.31
N ASN A 447 -17.91 -11.83 3.12
CA ASN A 447 -18.62 -11.52 1.88
C ASN A 447 -17.71 -11.41 0.64
N ILE A 448 -16.48 -10.94 0.81
CA ILE A 448 -15.50 -10.85 -0.29
C ILE A 448 -14.73 -12.15 -0.53
N GLY A 449 -15.09 -13.23 0.19
CA GLY A 449 -14.59 -14.59 -0.04
C GLY A 449 -13.39 -14.99 0.84
N ILE A 450 -13.17 -14.33 1.97
CA ILE A 450 -12.23 -14.80 3.01
C ILE A 450 -12.85 -16.04 3.67
N LYS A 451 -12.08 -17.12 3.71
CA LYS A 451 -12.53 -18.43 4.19
C LYS A 451 -12.42 -18.57 5.70
N LYS A 452 -11.39 -17.93 6.28
CA LYS A 452 -11.12 -18.01 7.71
C LYS A 452 -10.68 -16.65 8.26
N ASN A 453 -11.34 -16.25 9.35
CA ASN A 453 -10.97 -15.10 10.17
C ASN A 453 -10.60 -15.65 11.56
N ILE A 454 -9.33 -15.55 11.93
CA ILE A 454 -8.75 -16.21 13.11
C ILE A 454 -8.22 -15.13 14.04
N MET A 455 -8.36 -15.30 15.35
CA MET A 455 -7.76 -14.41 16.35
C MET A 455 -6.71 -15.15 17.18
N LEU A 456 -5.55 -14.52 17.37
CA LEU A 456 -4.51 -14.93 18.30
C LEU A 456 -4.42 -13.91 19.43
N THR A 457 -4.47 -14.36 20.69
CA THR A 457 -4.38 -13.45 21.84
C THR A 457 -3.67 -14.08 23.03
N GLY A 458 -3.03 -13.26 23.85
CA GLY A 458 -2.48 -13.64 25.14
C GLY A 458 -3.53 -13.72 26.26
N ASP A 459 -4.75 -13.27 26.01
CA ASP A 459 -5.83 -13.25 27.01
C ASP A 459 -6.30 -14.65 27.42
N LEU A 460 -7.00 -14.68 28.54
CA LEU A 460 -7.64 -15.90 29.06
C LEU A 460 -8.69 -16.42 28.08
N GLU A 461 -8.87 -17.73 28.05
CA GLU A 461 -9.78 -18.43 27.12
C GLU A 461 -11.21 -17.88 27.15
N LYS A 462 -11.76 -17.60 28.35
CA LYS A 462 -13.11 -17.03 28.49
C LYS A 462 -13.28 -15.69 27.77
N VAL A 463 -12.28 -14.81 27.88
CA VAL A 463 -12.28 -13.49 27.24
C VAL A 463 -12.14 -13.63 25.73
N ALA A 464 -11.18 -14.44 25.27
CA ALA A 464 -10.95 -14.69 23.86
C ALA A 464 -12.18 -15.28 23.16
N LYS A 465 -12.82 -16.26 23.81
CA LYS A 465 -14.03 -16.90 23.28
C LYS A 465 -15.18 -15.89 23.14
N LYS A 466 -15.42 -15.05 24.17
CA LYS A 466 -16.45 -14.03 24.13
C LYS A 466 -16.24 -13.04 22.97
N VAL A 467 -15.03 -12.51 22.83
CA VAL A 467 -14.69 -11.60 21.71
C VAL A 467 -14.85 -12.30 20.37
N GLY A 468 -14.45 -13.56 20.25
CA GLY A 468 -14.62 -14.36 19.04
C GLY A 468 -16.07 -14.57 18.64
N GLU A 469 -16.96 -14.84 19.62
CA GLU A 469 -18.39 -14.97 19.40
C GLU A 469 -19.04 -13.62 19.01
N ASP A 470 -18.68 -12.53 19.70
CA ASP A 470 -19.24 -11.19 19.44
C ASP A 470 -18.86 -10.69 18.03
N LEU A 471 -17.66 -11.03 17.56
CA LEU A 471 -17.15 -10.68 16.22
C LEU A 471 -17.47 -11.73 15.15
N GLU A 472 -18.05 -12.89 15.53
CA GLU A 472 -18.35 -14.01 14.61
C GLU A 472 -17.09 -14.55 13.90
N LEU A 473 -15.97 -14.66 14.64
CA LEU A 473 -14.72 -15.24 14.14
C LEU A 473 -14.85 -16.75 13.92
N ASP A 474 -14.06 -17.30 13.01
CA ASP A 474 -14.10 -18.73 12.69
C ASP A 474 -13.29 -19.57 13.69
N GLU A 475 -12.16 -19.03 14.18
CA GLU A 475 -11.29 -19.67 15.16
C GLU A 475 -10.67 -18.62 16.11
N THR A 476 -10.46 -19.02 17.38
CA THR A 476 -9.78 -18.19 18.38
C THR A 476 -8.77 -19.01 19.16
N TYR A 477 -7.58 -18.46 19.37
CA TYR A 477 -6.51 -19.07 20.16
C TYR A 477 -6.08 -18.12 21.26
N SER A 478 -6.14 -18.59 22.50
CA SER A 478 -5.94 -17.84 23.74
C SER A 478 -4.71 -18.28 24.51
N ASN A 479 -4.36 -17.55 25.58
CA ASN A 479 -3.23 -17.83 26.48
C ASN A 479 -1.87 -17.93 25.75
N LEU A 480 -1.69 -17.25 24.62
CA LEU A 480 -0.47 -17.31 23.81
C LEU A 480 0.57 -16.29 24.30
N LEU A 481 1.76 -16.76 24.60
CA LEU A 481 2.93 -15.89 24.74
C LEU A 481 3.37 -15.40 23.36
N PRO A 482 4.17 -14.33 23.25
CA PRO A 482 4.61 -13.80 21.95
C PRO A 482 5.24 -14.85 21.03
N GLN A 483 6.05 -15.74 21.57
CA GLN A 483 6.67 -16.85 20.83
C GLN A 483 5.66 -17.93 20.42
N ASP A 484 4.61 -18.16 21.22
CA ASP A 484 3.55 -19.11 20.90
C ASP A 484 2.66 -18.58 19.78
N LYS A 485 2.44 -17.25 19.71
CA LYS A 485 1.76 -16.61 18.57
C LYS A 485 2.48 -16.91 17.26
N VAL A 486 3.82 -16.78 17.22
CA VAL A 486 4.62 -17.10 16.03
C VAL A 486 4.46 -18.56 15.63
N SER A 487 4.65 -19.48 16.59
CA SER A 487 4.54 -20.92 16.36
C SER A 487 3.15 -21.32 15.87
N LYS A 488 2.09 -20.75 16.47
CA LYS A 488 0.71 -21.00 16.06
C LYS A 488 0.39 -20.44 14.69
N PHE A 489 0.92 -19.27 14.37
CA PHE A 489 0.77 -18.67 13.05
C PHE A 489 1.47 -19.52 11.96
N GLU A 490 2.68 -20.04 12.23
CA GLU A 490 3.37 -20.95 11.32
C GLU A 490 2.61 -22.27 11.12
N GLU A 491 1.97 -22.79 12.18
CA GLU A 491 1.08 -23.95 12.10
C GLU A 491 -0.12 -23.68 11.18
N ILE A 492 -0.76 -22.50 11.28
CA ILE A 492 -1.86 -22.08 10.40
C ILE A 492 -1.40 -22.04 8.95
N ILE A 493 -0.23 -21.45 8.66
CA ILE A 493 0.34 -21.43 7.31
C ILE A 493 0.59 -22.85 6.79
N LYS A 494 1.18 -23.72 7.61
CA LYS A 494 1.55 -25.08 7.22
C LYS A 494 0.32 -25.95 6.95
N ASN A 495 -0.73 -25.78 7.75
CA ASN A 495 -1.95 -26.60 7.68
C ASN A 495 -2.98 -26.06 6.68
N LYS A 496 -2.69 -24.94 5.97
CA LYS A 496 -3.62 -24.44 4.97
C LYS A 496 -3.75 -25.42 3.79
N THR A 497 -4.97 -25.71 3.42
CA THR A 497 -5.31 -26.59 2.29
C THR A 497 -5.45 -25.85 0.97
N SER A 498 -5.51 -24.52 1.01
CA SER A 498 -5.73 -23.64 -0.14
C SER A 498 -4.42 -23.06 -0.68
N LYS A 499 -4.46 -22.61 -1.93
CA LYS A 499 -3.35 -21.86 -2.57
C LYS A 499 -3.39 -20.35 -2.27
N GLY A 500 -4.34 -19.89 -1.46
CA GLY A 500 -4.48 -18.48 -1.08
C GLY A 500 -3.36 -18.01 -0.16
N SER A 501 -3.27 -16.69 0.07
CA SER A 501 -2.33 -16.09 1.00
C SER A 501 -2.92 -16.03 2.40
N VAL A 502 -2.06 -16.13 3.41
CA VAL A 502 -2.40 -15.89 4.82
C VAL A 502 -1.82 -14.56 5.24
N ILE A 503 -2.66 -13.66 5.72
CA ILE A 503 -2.22 -12.35 6.22
C ILE A 503 -2.33 -12.31 7.74
N PHE A 504 -1.44 -11.55 8.36
CA PHE A 504 -1.51 -11.23 9.78
C PHE A 504 -1.73 -9.74 9.96
N VAL A 505 -2.63 -9.38 10.87
CA VAL A 505 -2.98 -8.01 11.22
C VAL A 505 -2.69 -7.78 12.70
N GLY A 506 -1.86 -6.79 13.00
CA GLY A 506 -1.44 -6.45 14.36
C GLY A 506 -1.16 -4.95 14.54
N ASP A 507 -0.74 -4.55 15.74
CA ASP A 507 -0.34 -3.17 16.06
C ASP A 507 1.07 -2.79 15.54
N GLY A 508 1.84 -3.77 15.13
CA GLY A 508 3.18 -3.62 14.55
C GLY A 508 4.34 -3.55 15.54
N ILE A 509 4.11 -3.24 16.81
CA ILE A 509 5.18 -3.11 17.82
C ILE A 509 5.47 -4.47 18.45
N ASN A 510 4.45 -5.09 19.03
CA ASN A 510 4.58 -6.36 19.74
C ASN A 510 4.57 -7.57 18.80
N ASP A 511 3.94 -7.43 17.66
CA ASP A 511 3.69 -8.51 16.69
C ASP A 511 4.65 -8.53 15.51
N ALA A 512 5.71 -7.70 15.51
CA ALA A 512 6.71 -7.65 14.44
C ALA A 512 7.25 -9.02 14.01
N PRO A 513 7.53 -9.99 14.92
CA PRO A 513 7.97 -11.33 14.53
C PRO A 513 6.91 -12.13 13.76
N VAL A 514 5.62 -11.95 14.05
CA VAL A 514 4.51 -12.61 13.35
C VAL A 514 4.26 -11.93 12.01
N LEU A 515 4.25 -10.59 11.98
CA LEU A 515 4.11 -9.78 10.76
C LEU A 515 5.15 -10.20 9.70
N ALA A 516 6.41 -10.38 10.10
CA ALA A 516 7.49 -10.79 9.21
C ALA A 516 7.34 -12.22 8.64
N ARG A 517 6.54 -13.09 9.27
CA ARG A 517 6.29 -14.48 8.82
C ARG A 517 5.08 -14.62 7.92
N ALA A 518 4.21 -13.62 7.88
CA ALA A 518 3.01 -13.62 7.06
C ALA A 518 3.34 -13.52 5.56
N ASP A 519 2.44 -14.02 4.70
CA ASP A 519 2.50 -13.70 3.26
C ASP A 519 2.36 -12.18 3.04
N VAL A 520 1.58 -11.51 3.91
CA VAL A 520 1.53 -10.06 4.07
C VAL A 520 1.27 -9.71 5.53
N GLY A 521 2.17 -8.95 6.13
CA GLY A 521 1.98 -8.36 7.45
C GLY A 521 1.32 -6.98 7.34
N ILE A 522 0.22 -6.77 8.06
CA ILE A 522 -0.53 -5.49 8.08
C ILE A 522 -0.42 -4.86 9.46
N ALA A 523 0.09 -3.64 9.54
CA ALA A 523 0.08 -2.85 10.77
C ALA A 523 -1.13 -1.89 10.78
N MET A 524 -1.83 -1.85 11.93
CA MET A 524 -2.99 -1.00 12.18
C MET A 524 -2.61 0.25 12.97
N GLY A 525 -3.29 1.37 12.69
CA GLY A 525 -3.14 2.61 13.47
C GLY A 525 -1.72 3.17 13.50
N ALA A 526 -0.88 2.84 12.51
CA ALA A 526 0.55 3.09 12.51
C ALA A 526 0.94 4.57 12.30
N MET A 527 -0.02 5.50 12.24
CA MET A 527 0.26 6.93 12.19
C MET A 527 1.01 7.36 13.45
N GLY A 528 2.30 7.63 13.32
CA GLY A 528 3.17 8.02 14.44
C GLY A 528 4.07 6.92 15.01
N SER A 529 3.92 5.66 14.59
CA SER A 529 4.81 4.56 14.98
C SER A 529 5.73 4.15 13.84
N ASP A 530 6.95 4.69 13.83
CA ASP A 530 7.96 4.36 12.81
C ASP A 530 8.31 2.87 12.82
N ALA A 531 8.36 2.24 13.99
CA ALA A 531 8.64 0.81 14.13
C ALA A 531 7.54 -0.07 13.49
N ALA A 532 6.27 0.29 13.65
CA ALA A 532 5.16 -0.41 13.02
C ALA A 532 5.18 -0.23 11.48
N ILE A 533 5.47 1.00 11.04
CA ILE A 533 5.63 1.29 9.61
C ILE A 533 6.76 0.44 9.03
N GLU A 534 7.90 0.29 9.71
CA GLU A 534 9.05 -0.46 9.19
C GLU A 534 8.78 -1.96 9.13
N ALA A 535 8.16 -2.53 10.16
CA ALA A 535 7.96 -3.97 10.32
C ALA A 535 6.91 -4.56 9.36
N ALA A 536 5.91 -3.80 8.95
CA ALA A 536 4.79 -4.30 8.14
C ALA A 536 5.02 -4.14 6.63
N ASP A 537 4.35 -4.97 5.83
CA ASP A 537 4.31 -4.91 4.37
C ASP A 537 3.21 -3.97 3.86
N VAL A 538 2.16 -3.83 4.66
CA VAL A 538 1.03 -2.94 4.45
C VAL A 538 0.75 -2.19 5.74
N VAL A 539 0.51 -0.90 5.61
CA VAL A 539 0.24 -0.01 6.75
C VAL A 539 -1.15 0.60 6.58
N ILE A 540 -2.01 0.42 7.57
CA ILE A 540 -3.28 1.11 7.65
C ILE A 540 -3.09 2.35 8.50
N MET A 541 -3.30 3.51 7.89
CA MET A 541 -3.01 4.80 8.52
C MET A 541 -4.02 5.14 9.62
N THR A 542 -5.24 4.64 9.49
CA THR A 542 -6.32 4.78 10.47
C THR A 542 -6.34 3.60 11.43
N ASP A 543 -7.14 3.73 12.48
CA ASP A 543 -7.34 2.64 13.43
C ASP A 543 -8.60 1.81 13.13
N GLU A 544 -9.02 1.75 11.85
CA GLU A 544 -10.24 1.10 11.37
C GLU A 544 -9.99 -0.27 10.73
N PRO A 545 -10.43 -1.39 11.32
CA PRO A 545 -10.40 -2.72 10.70
C PRO A 545 -11.05 -2.82 9.32
N SER A 546 -12.05 -1.98 9.01
CA SER A 546 -12.71 -1.94 7.69
C SER A 546 -11.77 -1.58 6.54
N LYS A 547 -10.64 -0.91 6.80
CA LYS A 547 -9.63 -0.59 5.78
C LYS A 547 -8.90 -1.83 5.26
N ILE A 548 -8.89 -2.92 6.00
CA ILE A 548 -8.38 -4.22 5.52
C ILE A 548 -9.22 -4.70 4.34
N VAL A 549 -10.54 -4.55 4.44
CA VAL A 549 -11.46 -4.88 3.34
C VAL A 549 -11.16 -4.03 2.11
N THR A 550 -10.93 -2.73 2.31
CA THR A 550 -10.56 -1.78 1.26
C THR A 550 -9.24 -2.20 0.59
N ALA A 551 -8.24 -2.60 1.37
CA ALA A 551 -6.96 -3.10 0.86
C ALA A 551 -7.15 -4.32 -0.06
N ILE A 552 -7.94 -5.29 0.38
CA ILE A 552 -8.21 -6.53 -0.37
C ILE A 552 -9.05 -6.27 -1.62
N LYS A 553 -10.15 -5.47 -1.52
CA LYS A 553 -10.99 -5.11 -2.67
C LYS A 553 -10.17 -4.38 -3.74
N SER A 554 -9.37 -3.38 -3.34
CA SER A 554 -8.50 -2.60 -4.23
C SER A 554 -7.48 -3.50 -4.93
N SER A 555 -6.89 -4.44 -4.20
CA SER A 555 -5.92 -5.40 -4.72
C SER A 555 -6.56 -6.38 -5.72
N LYS A 556 -7.72 -6.95 -5.41
CA LYS A 556 -8.50 -7.82 -6.32
C LYS A 556 -8.87 -7.10 -7.62
N LYS A 557 -9.32 -5.85 -7.52
CA LYS A 557 -9.65 -5.02 -8.68
C LYS A 557 -8.43 -4.75 -9.56
N THR A 558 -7.31 -4.39 -8.95
CA THR A 558 -6.05 -4.12 -9.67
C THR A 558 -5.57 -5.37 -10.42
N MET A 559 -5.60 -6.52 -9.77
CA MET A 559 -5.25 -7.80 -10.40
C MET A 559 -6.19 -8.14 -11.57
N LYS A 560 -7.50 -7.92 -11.41
CA LYS A 560 -8.47 -8.13 -12.47
C LYS A 560 -8.18 -7.26 -13.70
N ILE A 561 -7.84 -5.99 -13.50
CA ILE A 561 -7.47 -5.05 -14.57
C ILE A 561 -6.17 -5.48 -15.23
N ALA A 562 -5.15 -5.85 -14.46
CA ALA A 562 -3.88 -6.35 -15.00
C ALA A 562 -4.08 -7.61 -15.85
N MET A 563 -4.92 -8.56 -15.39
CA MET A 563 -5.27 -9.77 -16.15
C MET A 563 -6.07 -9.46 -17.44
N GLN A 564 -6.99 -8.48 -17.40
CA GLN A 564 -7.72 -8.01 -18.59
C GLN A 564 -6.74 -7.44 -19.62
N ASN A 565 -5.79 -6.61 -19.20
CA ASN A 565 -4.78 -6.05 -20.09
C ASN A 565 -3.90 -7.15 -20.71
N MET A 566 -3.49 -8.13 -19.91
CA MET A 566 -2.73 -9.28 -20.42
C MET A 566 -3.52 -10.07 -21.44
N ALA A 567 -4.77 -10.40 -21.16
CA ALA A 567 -5.63 -11.17 -22.07
C ALA A 567 -5.89 -10.42 -23.38
N LEU A 568 -6.18 -9.10 -23.29
CA LEU A 568 -6.39 -8.26 -24.47
C LEU A 568 -5.13 -8.19 -25.34
N ALA A 569 -3.98 -7.89 -24.72
CA ALA A 569 -2.72 -7.78 -25.43
C ALA A 569 -2.31 -9.11 -26.08
N PHE A 570 -2.48 -10.23 -25.37
CA PHE A 570 -2.19 -11.56 -25.91
C PHE A 570 -3.12 -11.92 -27.08
N GLY A 571 -4.41 -11.74 -26.92
CA GLY A 571 -5.39 -12.09 -27.95
C GLY A 571 -5.18 -11.34 -29.26
N ILE A 572 -5.02 -10.01 -29.19
CA ILE A 572 -4.77 -9.19 -30.39
C ILE A 572 -3.41 -9.54 -31.02
N LYS A 573 -2.41 -9.82 -30.20
CA LYS A 573 -1.07 -10.19 -30.68
C LYS A 573 -1.08 -11.51 -31.45
N VAL A 574 -1.76 -12.54 -30.94
CA VAL A 574 -1.90 -13.82 -31.65
C VAL A 574 -2.58 -13.62 -33.00
N ILE A 575 -3.67 -12.84 -33.05
CA ILE A 575 -4.35 -12.50 -34.29
C ILE A 575 -3.42 -11.78 -35.27
N ALA A 576 -2.70 -10.75 -34.80
CA ALA A 576 -1.80 -9.97 -35.63
C ALA A 576 -0.63 -10.82 -36.18
N LEU A 577 -0.07 -11.73 -35.39
CA LEU A 577 0.98 -12.67 -35.81
C LEU A 577 0.48 -13.63 -36.92
N ILE A 578 -0.73 -14.15 -36.76
CA ILE A 578 -1.35 -15.03 -37.78
C ILE A 578 -1.58 -14.25 -39.09
N LEU A 579 -2.17 -13.05 -39.00
CA LEU A 579 -2.44 -12.23 -40.19
C LEU A 579 -1.13 -11.81 -40.91
N SER A 580 -0.07 -11.51 -40.14
CA SER A 580 1.24 -11.17 -40.67
C SER A 580 1.89 -12.40 -41.38
N ALA A 581 1.83 -13.57 -40.76
CA ALA A 581 2.37 -14.80 -41.35
C ALA A 581 1.63 -15.21 -42.66
N LEU A 582 0.32 -14.95 -42.72
CA LEU A 582 -0.48 -15.17 -43.92
C LEU A 582 -0.25 -14.08 -45.00
N GLY A 583 0.46 -12.98 -44.66
CA GLY A 583 0.69 -11.88 -45.58
C GLY A 583 -0.53 -10.99 -45.83
N ILE A 584 -1.51 -11.02 -44.90
CA ILE A 584 -2.73 -10.19 -44.95
C ILE A 584 -2.46 -8.83 -44.28
N ALA A 585 -1.67 -8.83 -43.23
CA ALA A 585 -1.29 -7.60 -42.54
C ALA A 585 0.10 -7.14 -42.95
N ASP A 586 0.18 -5.88 -43.38
CA ASP A 586 1.44 -5.20 -43.67
C ASP A 586 2.16 -4.80 -42.38
N MET A 587 3.46 -4.49 -42.51
CA MET A 587 4.34 -4.19 -41.37
C MET A 587 3.85 -2.97 -40.58
N TRP A 588 3.38 -1.91 -41.24
CA TRP A 588 2.88 -0.69 -40.58
C TRP A 588 1.51 -0.93 -39.89
N MET A 589 0.62 -1.75 -40.46
CA MET A 589 -0.64 -2.15 -39.81
C MET A 589 -0.38 -2.89 -38.50
N ALA A 590 0.64 -3.74 -38.50
CA ALA A 590 1.08 -4.48 -37.35
C ALA A 590 1.55 -3.58 -36.20
N VAL A 591 2.38 -2.59 -36.50
CA VAL A 591 2.85 -1.59 -35.50
C VAL A 591 1.69 -0.75 -34.98
N PHE A 592 0.79 -0.32 -35.86
CA PHE A 592 -0.38 0.45 -35.47
C PHE A 592 -1.29 -0.34 -34.52
N ALA A 593 -1.51 -1.62 -34.80
CA ALA A 593 -2.29 -2.50 -33.91
C ALA A 593 -1.62 -2.66 -32.53
N ASP A 594 -0.30 -2.88 -32.47
CA ASP A 594 0.44 -3.03 -31.21
C ASP A 594 0.43 -1.73 -30.39
N THR A 595 0.64 -0.58 -31.02
CA THR A 595 0.55 0.74 -30.37
C THR A 595 -0.87 1.02 -29.88
N GLY A 596 -1.90 0.71 -30.66
CA GLY A 596 -3.30 0.88 -30.30
C GLY A 596 -3.68 0.03 -29.08
N VAL A 597 -3.26 -1.23 -29.05
CA VAL A 597 -3.47 -2.12 -27.88
C VAL A 597 -2.76 -1.59 -26.64
N THR A 598 -1.54 -1.10 -26.79
CA THR A 598 -0.79 -0.51 -25.68
C THR A 598 -1.53 0.69 -25.09
N ILE A 599 -2.03 1.61 -25.93
CA ILE A 599 -2.84 2.75 -25.50
C ILE A 599 -4.10 2.30 -24.76
N LEU A 600 -4.85 1.33 -25.32
CA LEU A 600 -6.06 0.80 -24.68
C LEU A 600 -5.75 0.16 -23.32
N ALA A 601 -4.68 -0.61 -23.21
CA ALA A 601 -4.27 -1.24 -21.96
C ALA A 601 -3.82 -0.21 -20.91
N VAL A 602 -3.12 0.86 -21.32
CA VAL A 602 -2.77 2.00 -20.46
C VAL A 602 -4.04 2.72 -19.96
N LEU A 603 -5.00 3.01 -20.84
CA LEU A 603 -6.27 3.63 -20.45
C LEU A 603 -7.08 2.74 -19.50
N ASN A 604 -7.09 1.42 -19.73
CA ASN A 604 -7.75 0.47 -18.83
C ASN A 604 -7.06 0.44 -17.44
N SER A 605 -5.74 0.60 -17.38
CA SER A 605 -4.99 0.65 -16.13
C SER A 605 -5.40 1.80 -15.21
N PHE A 606 -5.85 2.93 -15.78
CA PHE A 606 -6.37 4.07 -14.98
C PHE A 606 -7.65 3.75 -14.20
N ARG A 607 -8.39 2.69 -14.57
CA ARG A 607 -9.56 2.25 -13.80
C ARG A 607 -9.17 1.75 -12.40
N ALA A 608 -7.92 1.35 -12.21
CA ALA A 608 -7.40 0.96 -10.90
C ALA A 608 -7.26 2.15 -9.93
N LEU A 609 -7.21 3.40 -10.43
CA LEU A 609 -7.17 4.61 -9.60
C LEU A 609 -8.47 4.88 -8.82
N LYS A 610 -9.58 4.26 -9.19
CA LYS A 610 -10.85 4.41 -8.47
C LYS A 610 -10.92 3.37 -7.36
N VAL A 611 -10.96 3.82 -6.10
CA VAL A 611 -11.22 2.96 -4.94
C VAL A 611 -12.69 2.51 -5.00
N GLU A 612 -12.94 1.21 -4.82
CA GLU A 612 -14.30 0.71 -4.55
C GLU A 612 -14.57 0.92 -3.06
N LYS A 613 -15.57 1.75 -2.77
CA LYS A 613 -16.06 1.98 -1.40
C LYS A 613 -16.78 0.75 -0.86
#